data_d78dec4cb5fef8207fb0e20e3ac23c3f
#
_entry.id   d78dec4cb5fef8207fb0e20e3ac23c3f
#
_cell.length_a   1.000
_cell.length_b   1.000
_cell.length_c   1.000
_cell.angle_alpha   90.00
_cell.angle_beta   90.00
_cell.angle_gamma   90.00
#
_symmetry.space_group_name_H-M   'P 1'
#
loop_
_entity.id
_entity.type
_entity.pdbx_description
1 polymer ?
#
loop_
_entity_poly.entity_id
_entity_poly.type
_entity_poly.pdbx_seq_one_letter_code
_entity_poly.pdbx_strand_id
1 'polypeptide(L)'
;MSPKKHDKIFSITSHLPHLIAYNLVKSAQDFEKKQSYDLIKFSAGGLRDFSRIAASNEIMWRDIFFNNNKNISNAIDLFIKNLKSFKSDINSKNNKSIINKLTETKKVRSKIIKLKQDINKPDFGRS
;
A
#
# COMPACT_ATOMS: atom_id res chain seq x y z
N MET A 1 0.32 -3.52 -25.35
CA MET A 1 1.39 -3.43 -24.34
C MET A 1 2.22 -4.71 -24.35
N SER A 2 3.54 -4.60 -24.34
CA SER A 2 4.40 -5.79 -24.27
C SER A 2 4.28 -6.47 -22.89
N PRO A 3 4.49 -7.79 -22.80
CA PRO A 3 4.50 -8.47 -21.49
C PRO A 3 5.48 -7.86 -20.50
N LYS A 4 6.65 -7.46 -20.98
CA LYS A 4 7.69 -6.84 -20.15
C LYS A 4 7.21 -5.51 -19.54
N LYS A 5 6.56 -4.66 -20.33
CA LYS A 5 5.99 -3.39 -19.87
C LYS A 5 4.82 -3.63 -18.93
N HIS A 6 3.97 -4.58 -19.24
CA HIS A 6 2.85 -5.02 -18.41
C HIS A 6 3.35 -5.38 -16.99
N ASP A 7 4.37 -6.24 -16.91
CA ASP A 7 4.88 -6.71 -15.63
C ASP A 7 5.48 -5.60 -14.78
N LYS A 8 6.15 -4.62 -15.42
CA LYS A 8 6.67 -3.44 -14.71
C LYS A 8 5.55 -2.57 -14.17
N ILE A 9 4.54 -2.27 -14.98
CA ILE A 9 3.42 -1.42 -14.57
C ILE A 9 2.64 -2.06 -13.43
N PHE A 10 2.28 -3.33 -13.58
CA PHE A 10 1.48 -4.03 -12.57
C PHE A 10 2.24 -4.34 -11.29
N SER A 11 3.58 -4.33 -11.31
CA SER A 11 4.35 -4.42 -10.07
C SER A 11 4.07 -3.25 -9.14
N ILE A 12 3.78 -2.07 -9.69
CA ILE A 12 3.47 -0.86 -8.90
C ILE A 12 1.97 -0.69 -8.66
N THR A 13 1.14 -0.95 -9.69
CA THR A 13 -0.29 -0.62 -9.61
C THR A 13 -1.13 -1.73 -8.97
N SER A 14 -0.63 -2.95 -8.92
CA SER A 14 -1.37 -4.10 -8.40
C SER A 14 -0.57 -4.90 -7.39
N HIS A 15 0.61 -5.37 -7.75
CA HIS A 15 1.38 -6.31 -6.92
C HIS A 15 1.89 -5.66 -5.64
N LEU A 16 2.47 -4.47 -5.74
CA LEU A 16 2.94 -3.73 -4.56
C LEU A 16 1.81 -3.38 -3.59
N PRO A 17 0.66 -2.83 -4.04
CA PRO A 17 -0.45 -2.56 -3.12
C PRO A 17 -0.93 -3.79 -2.35
N HIS A 18 -1.01 -4.95 -3.00
CA HIS A 18 -1.39 -6.19 -2.32
C HIS A 18 -0.34 -6.63 -1.30
N LEU A 19 0.94 -6.51 -1.66
CA LEU A 19 2.02 -6.82 -0.73
C LEU A 19 2.01 -5.89 0.47
N ILE A 20 1.77 -4.59 0.26
CA ILE A 20 1.66 -3.61 1.34
C ILE A 20 0.51 -3.99 2.26
N ALA A 21 -0.64 -4.41 1.72
CA ALA A 21 -1.78 -4.85 2.51
C ALA A 21 -1.41 -6.04 3.41
N TYR A 22 -0.79 -7.07 2.85
CA TYR A 22 -0.31 -8.22 3.63
C TYR A 22 0.68 -7.79 4.71
N ASN A 23 1.63 -6.94 4.35
CA ASN A 23 2.68 -6.51 5.28
C ASN A 23 2.13 -5.61 6.40
N LEU A 24 1.16 -4.76 6.09
CA LEU A 24 0.53 -3.92 7.10
C LEU A 24 -0.19 -4.77 8.15
N VAL A 25 -0.97 -5.77 7.70
CA VAL A 25 -1.68 -6.67 8.61
C VAL A 25 -0.69 -7.49 9.43
N LYS A 26 0.38 -8.00 8.80
CA LYS A 26 1.44 -8.72 9.52
C LYS A 26 2.10 -7.83 10.57
N SER A 27 2.37 -6.58 10.25
CA SER A 27 2.97 -5.63 11.19
C SER A 27 2.04 -5.35 12.37
N ALA A 28 0.73 -5.25 12.12
CA ALA A 28 -0.27 -5.11 13.18
C ALA A 28 -0.29 -6.33 14.10
N GLN A 29 -0.21 -7.54 13.54
CA GLN A 29 -0.11 -8.78 14.32
C GLN A 29 1.14 -8.81 15.19
N ASP A 30 2.28 -8.47 14.61
CA ASP A 30 3.55 -8.47 15.32
C ASP A 30 3.54 -7.45 16.48
N PHE A 31 2.98 -6.28 16.24
CA PHE A 31 2.81 -5.24 17.26
C PHE A 31 1.91 -5.73 18.39
N GLU A 32 0.78 -6.35 18.06
CA GLU A 32 -0.17 -6.89 19.03
C GLU A 32 0.50 -7.93 19.95
N LYS A 33 1.27 -8.84 19.37
CA LYS A 33 2.00 -9.86 20.11
C LYS A 33 3.06 -9.26 21.02
N LYS A 34 3.84 -8.30 20.49
CA LYS A 34 4.93 -7.67 21.24
C LYS A 34 4.44 -6.85 22.42
N GLN A 35 3.35 -6.11 22.25
CA GLN A 35 2.83 -5.21 23.27
C GLN A 35 1.77 -5.84 24.16
N SER A 36 1.30 -7.04 23.84
CA SER A 36 0.21 -7.70 24.54
C SER A 36 -1.09 -6.88 24.53
N TYR A 37 -1.29 -6.08 23.49
CA TYR A 37 -2.52 -5.31 23.29
C TYR A 37 -3.51 -6.10 22.44
N ASP A 38 -4.79 -5.90 22.70
CA ASP A 38 -5.88 -6.43 21.87
C ASP A 38 -6.15 -5.46 20.71
N LEU A 39 -5.16 -5.35 19.83
CA LEU A 39 -5.12 -4.32 18.77
C LEU A 39 -6.27 -4.44 17.77
N ILE A 40 -6.60 -5.67 17.38
CA ILE A 40 -7.59 -5.92 16.31
C ILE A 40 -8.98 -5.43 16.73
N LYS A 41 -9.28 -5.47 18.01
CA LYS A 41 -10.51 -4.96 18.60
C LYS A 41 -10.71 -3.47 18.34
N PHE A 42 -9.62 -2.73 18.16
CA PHE A 42 -9.63 -1.29 17.92
C PHE A 42 -9.30 -0.92 16.47
N SER A 43 -9.52 -1.84 15.55
CA SER A 43 -9.22 -1.56 14.14
C SER A 43 -10.07 -0.40 13.61
N ALA A 44 -9.39 0.52 12.93
CA ALA A 44 -10.02 1.67 12.27
C ALA A 44 -10.18 1.39 10.77
N GLY A 45 -10.80 2.34 10.04
CA GLY A 45 -11.11 2.20 8.63
C GLY A 45 -9.92 1.82 7.75
N GLY A 46 -8.74 2.41 8.00
CA GLY A 46 -7.53 2.10 7.25
C GLY A 46 -7.14 0.63 7.36
N LEU A 47 -7.04 0.11 8.58
CA LEU A 47 -6.68 -1.29 8.78
C LEU A 47 -7.76 -2.23 8.22
N ARG A 48 -9.04 -1.89 8.39
CA ARG A 48 -10.12 -2.70 7.84
C ARG A 48 -10.06 -2.80 6.32
N ASP A 49 -9.80 -1.69 5.63
CA ASP A 49 -9.67 -1.69 4.17
C ASP A 49 -8.48 -2.53 3.70
N PHE A 50 -7.32 -2.36 4.32
CA PHE A 50 -6.14 -3.15 3.96
C PHE A 50 -6.31 -4.62 4.30
N SER A 51 -6.98 -4.95 5.40
CA SER A 51 -7.24 -6.35 5.76
C SER A 51 -8.14 -7.04 4.74
N ARG A 52 -9.06 -6.32 4.13
CA ARG A 52 -9.91 -6.84 3.04
C ARG A 52 -9.06 -7.24 1.83
N ILE A 53 -8.12 -6.39 1.43
CA ILE A 53 -7.20 -6.67 0.33
C ILE A 53 -6.31 -7.87 0.69
N ALA A 54 -5.82 -7.94 1.93
CA ALA A 54 -4.96 -9.02 2.42
C ALA A 54 -5.70 -10.36 2.58
N ALA A 55 -7.01 -10.39 2.43
CA ALA A 55 -7.80 -11.61 2.47
C ALA A 55 -7.91 -12.31 1.10
N SER A 56 -7.02 -12.00 0.18
CA SER A 56 -6.95 -12.61 -1.15
C SER A 56 -6.34 -14.01 -1.10
N ASN A 57 -6.50 -14.78 -2.17
CA ASN A 57 -6.00 -16.15 -2.26
C ASN A 57 -4.46 -16.18 -2.15
N GLU A 58 -3.95 -16.83 -1.12
CA GLU A 58 -2.53 -16.85 -0.78
C GLU A 58 -1.69 -17.60 -1.81
N ILE A 59 -2.22 -18.65 -2.41
CA ILE A 59 -1.48 -19.44 -3.42
C ILE A 59 -1.33 -18.64 -4.71
N MET A 60 -2.41 -18.02 -5.15
CA MET A 60 -2.39 -17.16 -6.34
C MET A 60 -1.41 -16.00 -6.17
N TRP A 61 -1.43 -15.34 -5.03
CA TRP A 61 -0.55 -14.19 -4.78
C TRP A 61 0.91 -14.59 -4.57
N ARG A 62 1.16 -15.74 -3.95
CA ARG A 62 2.51 -16.32 -3.92
C ARG A 62 3.06 -16.46 -5.33
N ASP A 63 2.29 -17.03 -6.23
CA ASP A 63 2.70 -17.26 -7.61
C ASP A 63 2.93 -15.95 -8.37
N ILE A 64 2.04 -14.97 -8.17
CA ILE A 64 2.21 -13.62 -8.74
C ILE A 64 3.52 -13.00 -8.25
N PHE A 65 3.78 -13.03 -6.95
CA PHE A 65 5.00 -12.46 -6.38
C PHE A 65 6.25 -13.16 -6.91
N PHE A 66 6.24 -14.47 -6.98
CA PHE A 66 7.41 -15.25 -7.44
C PHE A 66 7.68 -15.04 -8.94
N ASN A 67 6.62 -14.98 -9.75
CA ASN A 67 6.77 -14.85 -11.20
C ASN A 67 7.18 -13.43 -11.63
N ASN A 68 6.94 -12.42 -10.82
CA ASN A 68 7.33 -11.03 -11.10
C ASN A 68 8.31 -10.49 -10.04
N ASN A 69 9.11 -11.38 -9.45
CA ASN A 69 9.93 -11.07 -8.28
C ASN A 69 10.91 -9.92 -8.49
N LYS A 70 11.51 -9.81 -9.66
CA LYS A 70 12.51 -8.76 -9.95
C LYS A 70 11.89 -7.38 -9.94
N ASN A 71 10.78 -7.21 -10.65
CA ASN A 71 10.06 -5.93 -10.70
C ASN A 71 9.46 -5.58 -9.34
N ILE A 72 8.92 -6.58 -8.63
CA ILE A 72 8.36 -6.37 -7.29
C ILE A 72 9.46 -6.00 -6.30
N SER A 73 10.62 -6.63 -6.36
CA SER A 73 11.75 -6.27 -5.51
C SER A 73 12.16 -4.81 -5.71
N ASN A 74 12.22 -4.35 -6.96
CA ASN A 74 12.52 -2.96 -7.27
C ASN A 74 11.43 -2.01 -6.75
N ALA A 75 10.16 -2.41 -6.86
CA ALA A 75 9.03 -1.66 -6.35
C ALA A 75 9.10 -1.54 -4.81
N ILE A 76 9.46 -2.61 -4.13
CA ILE A 76 9.67 -2.62 -2.68
C ILE A 76 10.77 -1.63 -2.29
N ASP A 77 11.88 -1.64 -2.99
CA ASP A 77 13.01 -0.74 -2.70
C ASP A 77 12.58 0.72 -2.83
N LEU A 78 11.84 1.05 -3.87
CA LEU A 78 11.29 2.39 -4.06
C LEU A 78 10.33 2.76 -2.93
N PHE A 79 9.46 1.85 -2.54
CA PHE A 79 8.52 2.06 -1.44
C PHE A 79 9.26 2.30 -0.11
N ILE A 80 10.28 1.50 0.18
CA ILE A 80 11.09 1.65 1.40
C ILE A 80 11.76 3.02 1.41
N LYS A 81 12.33 3.45 0.28
CA LYS A 81 12.99 4.76 0.16
C LYS A 81 12.01 5.89 0.49
N ASN A 82 10.82 5.85 -0.09
CA ASN A 82 9.80 6.86 0.17
C ASN A 82 9.29 6.82 1.61
N LEU A 83 9.12 5.62 2.16
CA LEU A 83 8.68 5.46 3.54
C LEU A 83 9.70 6.03 4.53
N LYS A 84 10.99 5.80 4.28
CA LYS A 84 12.07 6.40 5.09
C LYS A 84 12.06 7.92 5.00
N SER A 85 11.77 8.48 3.83
CA SER A 85 11.65 9.91 3.65
C SER A 85 10.49 10.51 4.46
N PHE A 86 9.34 9.85 4.47
CA PHE A 86 8.21 10.24 5.33
C PHE A 86 8.57 10.14 6.81
N LYS A 87 9.24 9.06 7.20
CA LYS A 87 9.68 8.87 8.58
C LYS A 87 10.59 10.01 9.03
N SER A 88 11.51 10.43 8.18
CA SER A 88 12.39 11.56 8.45
C SER A 88 11.61 12.85 8.67
N ASP A 89 10.63 13.14 7.80
CA ASP A 89 9.78 14.31 7.92
C ASP A 89 8.98 14.31 9.23
N ILE A 90 8.44 13.15 9.60
CA ILE A 90 7.64 12.97 10.82
C ILE A 90 8.52 13.22 12.05
N ASN A 91 9.69 12.61 12.10
CA ASN A 91 10.59 12.72 13.25
C ASN A 91 11.17 14.12 13.42
N SER A 92 11.47 14.79 12.30
CA SER A 92 12.00 16.17 12.33
C SER A 92 10.88 17.21 12.35
N LYS A 93 9.63 16.79 12.25
CA LYS A 93 8.45 17.68 12.14
C LYS A 93 8.62 18.70 11.01
N ASN A 94 9.11 18.22 9.87
CA ASN A 94 9.34 19.05 8.69
C ASN A 94 8.02 19.33 7.99
N ASN A 95 7.36 20.42 8.41
CA ASN A 95 6.04 20.79 7.93
C ASN A 95 6.00 21.02 6.42
N LYS A 96 6.98 21.76 5.89
CA LYS A 96 7.03 22.09 4.45
C LYS A 96 7.18 20.84 3.59
N SER A 97 8.09 19.96 3.95
CA SER A 97 8.35 18.72 3.21
C SER A 97 7.14 17.79 3.23
N ILE A 98 6.57 17.53 4.40
CA ILE A 98 5.45 16.58 4.50
C ILE A 98 4.19 17.11 3.81
N ILE A 99 3.86 18.39 3.99
CA ILE A 99 2.70 18.99 3.31
C ILE A 99 2.86 18.92 1.79
N ASN A 100 4.06 19.21 1.29
CA ASN A 100 4.34 19.12 -0.14
C ASN A 100 4.12 17.70 -0.68
N LYS A 101 4.64 16.68 0.02
CA LYS A 101 4.45 15.28 -0.36
C LYS A 101 2.98 14.88 -0.36
N LEU A 102 2.25 15.23 0.70
CA LEU A 102 0.84 14.87 0.82
C LEU A 102 0.00 15.57 -0.26
N THR A 103 0.29 16.82 -0.55
CA THR A 103 -0.40 17.59 -1.58
C THR A 103 -0.15 17.00 -2.97
N GLU A 104 1.08 16.66 -3.30
CA GLU A 104 1.43 16.08 -4.60
C GLU A 104 0.76 14.71 -4.80
N THR A 105 0.77 13.85 -3.78
CA THR A 105 0.13 12.53 -3.90
C THR A 105 -1.39 12.64 -4.02
N LYS A 106 -1.99 13.62 -3.37
CA LYS A 106 -3.44 13.87 -3.46
C LYS A 106 -3.89 14.17 -4.89
N LYS A 107 -3.05 14.80 -5.69
CA LYS A 107 -3.34 15.09 -7.11
C LYS A 107 -3.54 13.82 -7.92
N VAL A 108 -2.88 12.74 -7.57
CA VAL A 108 -3.03 11.43 -8.24
C VAL A 108 -4.46 10.91 -8.09
N ARG A 109 -5.05 11.05 -6.90
CA ARG A 109 -6.44 10.64 -6.67
C ARG A 109 -7.39 11.41 -7.57
N SER A 110 -7.20 12.73 -7.71
CA SER A 110 -8.00 13.56 -8.62
C SER A 110 -7.91 13.07 -10.06
N LYS A 111 -6.73 12.68 -10.50
CA LYS A 111 -6.51 12.12 -11.83
C LYS A 111 -7.24 10.80 -12.04
N ILE A 112 -7.20 9.91 -11.04
CA ILE A 112 -7.91 8.63 -11.09
C ILE A 112 -9.42 8.87 -11.25
N ILE A 113 -9.98 9.79 -10.49
CA ILE A 113 -11.41 10.16 -10.60
C ILE A 113 -11.74 10.74 -11.97
N LYS A 114 -10.90 11.65 -12.48
CA LYS A 114 -11.10 12.24 -13.80
C LYS A 114 -11.08 11.21 -14.93
N LEU A 115 -10.25 10.17 -14.80
CA LEU A 115 -10.17 9.08 -15.76
C LEU A 115 -11.30 8.05 -15.57
N LYS A 116 -12.21 8.30 -14.65
CA LYS A 116 -13.35 7.42 -14.33
C LYS A 116 -12.94 6.00 -13.95
N GLN A 117 -11.76 5.87 -13.36
CA GLN A 117 -11.25 4.57 -12.88
C GLN A 117 -11.83 4.20 -11.53
N ASP A 118 -12.37 5.20 -10.82
CA ASP A 118 -13.00 4.99 -9.50
C ASP A 118 -13.99 6.12 -9.25
N ILE A 119 -14.78 5.97 -8.18
CA ILE A 119 -15.76 6.96 -7.74
C ILE A 119 -15.17 7.81 -6.62
N ASN A 120 -15.68 9.04 -6.50
CA ASN A 120 -15.20 10.01 -5.49
C ASN A 120 -15.87 9.77 -4.13
N LYS A 121 -15.75 8.54 -3.61
CA LYS A 121 -16.28 8.13 -2.30
C LYS A 121 -15.31 7.15 -1.65
N PRO A 122 -15.29 7.07 -0.31
CA PRO A 122 -14.50 6.03 0.36
C PRO A 122 -14.92 4.63 -0.09
N ASP A 123 -13.94 3.73 -0.15
CA ASP A 123 -14.16 2.35 -0.60
C ASP A 123 -14.56 1.42 0.56
N PHE A 124 -15.24 1.96 1.56
CA PHE A 124 -15.67 1.19 2.72
C PHE A 124 -16.84 0.28 2.34
N GLY A 125 -16.70 -1.02 2.60
CA GLY A 125 -17.77 -1.98 2.38
C GLY A 125 -18.01 -2.38 0.93
N ARG A 126 -17.22 -1.89 -0.01
CA ARG A 126 -17.25 -2.39 -1.40
C ARG A 126 -16.41 -3.65 -1.52
N SER A 127 -16.93 -4.63 -2.18
CA SER A 127 -16.24 -5.89 -2.44
C SER A 127 -15.28 -5.79 -3.62
#